data_1add4aabe40b55273da677717c54ddd0
#
_entry.id   1add4aabe40b55273da677717c54ddd0
#
_cell.length_a   1.000
_cell.length_b   1.000
_cell.length_c   1.000
_cell.angle_alpha   90.00
_cell.angle_beta   90.00
_cell.angle_gamma   90.00
#
_symmetry.space_group_name_H-M   'P 1'
#
loop_
_entity.id
_entity.type
_entity.pdbx_description
1 polymer ?
#
loop_
_entity_poly.entity_id
_entity_poly.type
_entity_poly.pdbx_seq_one_letter_code
_entity_poly.pdbx_strand_id
1 'polypeptide(L)'
;LKAYFQSIIGCVFIAFLIAFTGIYFMAYNMTTGYPYFSYTLSGSLIVFIVGIPLITMRSFAEERKNKTDQILLTAPVSLWKVVVGKYLAMVTVIAIPNLIFCIFPLIIKLQGTAYLTVDYISILMFFLLGCVFAAIGMLLSALTESQIIAYIGTFGIFLILYLWDGILSLFPNTAMSGLVFIILLILLAAFYIWRMTNSFSIAGGVGCVGVAVAIAVYFLKETLYENLFTESL
;
A
#
# COMPACT_ATOMS: atom_id res chain seq x y z
N LEU A 1 -13.71 -5.22 16.91
CA LEU A 1 -14.74 -4.80 15.94
C LEU A 1 -15.57 -3.62 16.47
N LYS A 2 -16.21 -3.71 17.64
CA LYS A 2 -17.03 -2.60 18.19
C LYS A 2 -16.27 -1.27 18.26
N ALA A 3 -15.00 -1.27 18.67
CA ALA A 3 -14.19 -0.06 18.78
C ALA A 3 -13.97 0.67 17.43
N TYR A 4 -13.85 -0.06 16.32
CA TYR A 4 -13.70 0.54 15.00
C TYR A 4 -15.01 1.05 14.41
N PHE A 5 -16.14 0.35 14.67
CA PHE A 5 -17.47 0.81 14.24
C PHE A 5 -18.04 1.92 15.09
N GLN A 6 -17.70 1.97 16.38
CA GLN A 6 -18.03 3.08 17.25
C GLN A 6 -17.10 4.29 17.07
N SER A 7 -15.96 4.09 16.42
CA SER A 7 -15.03 5.17 16.04
C SER A 7 -15.60 5.95 14.85
N ILE A 8 -15.77 7.24 15.02
CA ILE A 8 -16.17 8.17 13.95
C ILE A 8 -15.29 7.99 12.71
N ILE A 9 -14.01 7.67 12.90
CA ILE A 9 -13.01 7.52 11.83
C ILE A 9 -13.34 6.35 10.89
N GLY A 10 -13.74 5.19 11.42
CA GLY A 10 -14.11 4.03 10.60
C GLY A 10 -15.34 4.32 9.72
N CYS A 11 -16.36 4.95 10.32
CA CYS A 11 -17.57 5.34 9.58
C CYS A 11 -17.29 6.41 8.52
N VAL A 12 -16.47 7.41 8.85
CA VAL A 12 -16.07 8.47 7.92
C VAL A 12 -15.27 7.87 6.74
N PHE A 13 -14.35 6.94 7.00
CA PHE A 13 -13.60 6.27 5.94
C PHE A 13 -14.52 5.51 4.98
N ILE A 14 -15.44 4.69 5.51
CA ILE A 14 -16.41 3.94 4.69
C ILE A 14 -17.25 4.89 3.84
N ALA A 15 -17.83 5.93 4.46
CA ALA A 15 -18.65 6.91 3.77
C ALA A 15 -17.88 7.66 2.69
N PHE A 16 -16.64 8.09 3.00
CA PHE A 16 -15.79 8.82 2.07
C PHE A 16 -15.36 7.93 0.89
N LEU A 17 -15.00 6.68 1.14
CA LEU A 17 -14.63 5.74 0.08
C LEU A 17 -15.81 5.45 -0.87
N ILE A 18 -17.02 5.23 -0.32
CA ILE A 18 -18.22 4.99 -1.13
C ILE A 18 -18.59 6.24 -1.93
N ALA A 19 -18.59 7.42 -1.29
CA ALA A 19 -18.91 8.67 -1.97
C ALA A 19 -17.95 8.99 -3.09
N PHE A 20 -16.65 8.84 -2.85
CA PHE A 20 -15.62 9.14 -3.84
C PHE A 20 -15.67 8.16 -5.01
N THR A 21 -15.79 6.86 -4.73
CA THR A 21 -15.98 5.83 -5.77
C THR A 21 -17.28 6.08 -6.55
N GLY A 22 -18.36 6.51 -5.90
CA GLY A 22 -19.60 6.89 -6.55
C GLY A 22 -19.46 8.07 -7.51
N ILE A 23 -18.69 9.10 -7.14
CA ILE A 23 -18.38 10.23 -8.01
C ILE A 23 -17.58 9.78 -9.25
N TYR A 24 -16.55 8.97 -9.06
CA TYR A 24 -15.78 8.40 -10.18
C TYR A 24 -16.63 7.50 -11.06
N PHE A 25 -17.52 6.70 -10.47
CA PHE A 25 -18.46 5.87 -11.21
C PHE A 25 -19.39 6.70 -12.10
N MET A 26 -19.95 7.78 -11.58
CA MET A 26 -20.76 8.70 -12.36
C MET A 26 -19.95 9.33 -13.50
N ALA A 27 -18.72 9.78 -13.22
CA ALA A 27 -17.88 10.44 -14.21
C ALA A 27 -17.41 9.48 -15.32
N TYR A 28 -16.94 8.28 -14.98
CA TYR A 28 -16.36 7.36 -15.97
C TYR A 28 -17.39 6.40 -16.58
N ASN A 29 -18.20 5.76 -15.77
CA ASN A 29 -19.09 4.73 -16.28
C ASN A 29 -20.42 5.31 -16.80
N MET A 30 -21.03 6.28 -16.07
CA MET A 30 -22.32 6.82 -16.45
C MET A 30 -22.23 7.90 -17.53
N THR A 31 -21.30 8.85 -17.39
CA THR A 31 -21.24 10.00 -18.31
C THR A 31 -20.49 9.63 -19.60
N THR A 32 -19.37 8.89 -19.52
CA THR A 32 -18.60 8.51 -20.72
C THR A 32 -19.00 7.16 -21.31
N GLY A 33 -19.85 6.38 -20.59
CA GLY A 33 -20.29 5.04 -21.03
C GLY A 33 -19.18 3.99 -21.04
N TYR A 34 -18.14 4.16 -20.20
CA TYR A 34 -17.01 3.24 -20.18
C TYR A 34 -17.42 1.88 -19.56
N PRO A 35 -17.20 0.75 -20.23
CA PRO A 35 -17.77 -0.55 -19.86
C PRO A 35 -17.05 -1.26 -18.70
N TYR A 36 -15.89 -0.74 -18.23
CA TYR A 36 -15.07 -1.36 -17.17
C TYR A 36 -15.13 -0.57 -15.87
N PHE A 37 -15.50 -1.26 -14.79
CA PHE A 37 -15.49 -0.68 -13.45
C PHE A 37 -14.05 -0.49 -12.89
N SER A 38 -13.06 -1.21 -13.45
CA SER A 38 -11.66 -1.12 -13.04
C SER A 38 -11.09 0.30 -13.10
N TYR A 39 -11.51 1.14 -14.04
CA TYR A 39 -11.09 2.54 -14.12
C TYR A 39 -11.57 3.38 -12.93
N THR A 40 -12.80 3.15 -12.50
CA THR A 40 -13.36 3.79 -11.30
C THR A 40 -12.59 3.38 -10.05
N LEU A 41 -12.23 2.09 -9.92
CA LEU A 41 -11.42 1.61 -8.81
C LEU A 41 -10.01 2.22 -8.82
N SER A 42 -9.38 2.34 -9.99
CA SER A 42 -8.07 2.99 -10.13
C SER A 42 -8.10 4.44 -9.65
N GLY A 43 -9.13 5.20 -10.02
CA GLY A 43 -9.32 6.56 -9.50
C GLY A 43 -9.54 6.60 -7.97
N SER A 44 -10.19 5.58 -7.42
CA SER A 44 -10.46 5.48 -5.98
C SER A 44 -9.24 5.06 -5.15
N LEU A 45 -8.12 4.63 -5.75
CA LEU A 45 -6.88 4.28 -5.04
C LEU A 45 -6.35 5.43 -4.18
N ILE A 46 -6.54 6.67 -4.61
CA ILE A 46 -6.10 7.84 -3.83
C ILE A 46 -6.77 7.90 -2.45
N VAL A 47 -8.02 7.40 -2.36
CA VAL A 47 -8.74 7.32 -1.09
C VAL A 47 -8.11 6.29 -0.15
N PHE A 48 -7.57 5.20 -0.69
CA PHE A 48 -6.83 4.21 0.10
C PHE A 48 -5.53 4.79 0.66
N ILE A 49 -4.80 5.57 -0.15
CA ILE A 49 -3.53 6.18 0.25
C ILE A 49 -3.71 7.12 1.44
N VAL A 50 -4.82 7.84 1.48
CA VAL A 50 -5.14 8.78 2.57
C VAL A 50 -5.86 8.07 3.72
N GLY A 51 -6.81 7.22 3.41
CA GLY A 51 -7.76 6.66 4.38
C GLY A 51 -7.22 5.48 5.18
N ILE A 52 -6.44 4.58 4.57
CA ILE A 52 -5.89 3.43 5.30
C ILE A 52 -4.90 3.86 6.39
N PRO A 53 -3.96 4.80 6.16
CA PRO A 53 -3.12 5.32 7.23
C PRO A 53 -3.92 5.90 8.40
N LEU A 54 -5.06 6.53 8.12
CA LEU A 54 -5.93 7.11 9.13
C LEU A 54 -6.57 6.06 10.06
N ILE A 55 -6.92 4.89 9.52
CA ILE A 55 -7.47 3.78 10.29
C ILE A 55 -6.35 3.06 11.06
N THR A 56 -5.19 2.86 10.42
CA THR A 56 -4.11 2.04 10.96
C THR A 56 -3.27 2.77 12.01
N MET A 57 -3.16 4.11 11.93
CA MET A 57 -2.34 4.90 12.87
C MET A 57 -2.71 4.69 14.34
N ARG A 58 -3.97 4.40 14.63
CA ARG A 58 -4.47 4.19 16.01
C ARG A 58 -4.28 2.76 16.52
N SER A 59 -3.96 1.82 15.65
CA SER A 59 -3.98 0.39 15.99
C SER A 59 -3.08 0.03 17.18
N PHE A 60 -1.85 0.52 17.20
CA PHE A 60 -0.86 0.28 18.25
C PHE A 60 -0.29 1.57 18.86
N ALA A 61 -0.12 2.63 18.06
CA ALA A 61 0.46 3.87 18.55
C ALA A 61 -0.39 4.54 19.65
N GLU A 62 -1.71 4.39 19.61
CA GLU A 62 -2.61 4.89 20.67
C GLU A 62 -2.43 4.13 21.98
N GLU A 63 -2.29 2.81 21.92
CA GLU A 63 -2.09 1.98 23.10
C GLU A 63 -0.73 2.25 23.75
N ARG A 64 0.33 2.40 22.94
CA ARG A 64 1.66 2.81 23.44
C ARG A 64 1.64 4.18 24.08
N LYS A 65 1.03 5.16 23.41
CA LYS A 65 0.91 6.52 23.95
C LYS A 65 0.21 6.54 25.32
N ASN A 66 -0.84 5.73 25.46
CA ASN A 66 -1.62 5.63 26.70
C ASN A 66 -1.03 4.64 27.71
N LYS A 67 0.11 3.96 27.39
CA LYS A 67 0.73 2.90 28.18
C LYS A 67 -0.19 1.73 28.52
N THR A 68 -1.24 1.53 27.72
CA THR A 68 -2.19 0.42 27.87
C THR A 68 -1.67 -0.88 27.25
N ASP A 69 -0.61 -0.81 26.46
CA ASP A 69 0.16 -1.94 25.95
C ASP A 69 0.73 -2.82 27.08
N GLN A 70 1.14 -2.22 28.20
CA GLN A 70 1.63 -2.94 29.37
C GLN A 70 0.55 -3.85 29.99
N ILE A 71 -0.70 -3.39 30.06
CA ILE A 71 -1.84 -4.18 30.54
C ILE A 71 -2.12 -5.34 29.57
N LEU A 72 -1.95 -5.11 28.27
CA LEU A 72 -2.14 -6.14 27.26
C LEU A 72 -1.06 -7.23 27.32
N LEU A 73 0.20 -6.86 27.63
CA LEU A 73 1.32 -7.79 27.78
C LEU A 73 1.24 -8.62 29.08
N THR A 74 0.59 -8.12 30.13
CA THR A 74 0.36 -8.84 31.38
C THR A 74 -0.89 -9.74 31.35
N ALA A 75 -1.78 -9.54 30.37
CA ALA A 75 -2.98 -10.37 30.22
C ALA A 75 -2.62 -11.79 29.77
N PRO A 76 -3.35 -12.83 30.20
CA PRO A 76 -3.11 -14.22 29.83
C PRO A 76 -3.60 -14.52 28.39
N VAL A 77 -3.28 -13.64 27.43
CA VAL A 77 -3.67 -13.76 26.02
C VAL A 77 -2.42 -13.73 25.15
N SER A 78 -2.31 -14.65 24.19
CA SER A 78 -1.17 -14.65 23.27
C SER A 78 -1.17 -13.41 22.38
N LEU A 79 0.00 -12.76 22.22
CA LEU A 79 0.23 -11.58 21.39
C LEU A 79 -0.32 -11.76 19.96
N TRP A 80 -0.17 -12.95 19.39
CA TRP A 80 -0.68 -13.28 18.07
C TRP A 80 -2.19 -13.09 17.95
N LYS A 81 -2.96 -13.50 18.95
CA LYS A 81 -4.42 -13.33 18.95
C LYS A 81 -4.83 -11.86 18.91
N VAL A 82 -4.07 -11.02 19.60
CA VAL A 82 -4.33 -9.58 19.63
C VAL A 82 -4.03 -8.95 18.27
N VAL A 83 -2.86 -9.24 17.70
CA VAL A 83 -2.43 -8.70 16.39
C VAL A 83 -3.42 -9.13 15.29
N VAL A 84 -3.72 -10.42 15.21
CA VAL A 84 -4.67 -10.96 14.22
C VAL A 84 -6.07 -10.39 14.43
N GLY A 85 -6.53 -10.25 15.66
CA GLY A 85 -7.83 -9.66 15.97
C GLY A 85 -7.95 -8.21 15.51
N LYS A 86 -6.91 -7.40 15.71
CA LYS A 86 -6.85 -6.01 15.22
C LYS A 86 -6.81 -5.95 13.70
N TYR A 87 -5.99 -6.80 13.08
CA TYR A 87 -5.90 -6.87 11.62
C TYR A 87 -7.25 -7.25 10.99
N LEU A 88 -7.90 -8.31 11.48
CA LEU A 88 -9.21 -8.73 10.99
C LEU A 88 -10.28 -7.64 11.19
N ALA A 89 -10.20 -6.85 12.25
CA ALA A 89 -11.11 -5.74 12.45
C ALA A 89 -10.94 -4.65 11.37
N MET A 90 -9.69 -4.33 10.99
CA MET A 90 -9.41 -3.39 9.89
C MET A 90 -9.84 -3.95 8.53
N VAL A 91 -9.54 -5.22 8.26
CA VAL A 91 -9.99 -5.92 7.04
C VAL A 91 -11.51 -5.88 6.92
N THR A 92 -12.25 -6.05 8.02
CA THR A 92 -13.71 -5.95 8.01
C THR A 92 -14.20 -4.55 7.63
N VAL A 93 -13.54 -3.50 8.11
CA VAL A 93 -13.87 -2.11 7.75
C VAL A 93 -13.64 -1.86 6.25
N ILE A 94 -12.59 -2.44 5.66
CA ILE A 94 -12.30 -2.34 4.23
C ILE A 94 -13.27 -3.21 3.41
N ALA A 95 -13.70 -4.36 3.94
CA ALA A 95 -14.61 -5.28 3.25
C ALA A 95 -16.00 -4.66 2.99
N ILE A 96 -16.51 -3.83 3.91
CA ILE A 96 -17.87 -3.26 3.80
C ILE A 96 -18.04 -2.44 2.51
N PRO A 97 -17.21 -1.42 2.20
CA PRO A 97 -17.35 -0.70 0.95
C PRO A 97 -17.11 -1.59 -0.27
N ASN A 98 -16.20 -2.57 -0.20
CA ASN A 98 -15.98 -3.50 -1.31
C ASN A 98 -17.21 -4.38 -1.61
N LEU A 99 -17.97 -4.79 -0.61
CA LEU A 99 -19.24 -5.49 -0.82
C LEU A 99 -20.27 -4.59 -1.52
N ILE A 100 -20.30 -3.30 -1.19
CA ILE A 100 -21.16 -2.32 -1.87
C ILE A 100 -20.70 -2.14 -3.33
N PHE A 101 -19.41 -2.15 -3.59
CA PHE A 101 -18.87 -2.02 -4.96
C PHE A 101 -19.32 -3.16 -5.88
N CYS A 102 -19.65 -4.33 -5.36
CA CYS A 102 -20.20 -5.43 -6.18
C CYS A 102 -21.53 -5.09 -6.87
N ILE A 103 -22.22 -4.02 -6.44
CA ILE A 103 -23.46 -3.56 -7.07
C ILE A 103 -23.18 -2.76 -8.35
N PHE A 104 -22.06 -2.03 -8.44
CA PHE A 104 -21.78 -1.15 -9.58
C PHE A 104 -21.65 -1.88 -10.93
N PRO A 105 -20.95 -3.02 -11.06
CA PRO A 105 -20.92 -3.78 -12.32
C PRO A 105 -22.29 -4.23 -12.78
N LEU A 106 -23.23 -4.52 -11.86
CA LEU A 106 -24.60 -4.87 -12.21
C LEU A 106 -25.35 -3.68 -12.82
N ILE A 107 -25.10 -2.47 -12.32
CA ILE A 107 -25.70 -1.24 -12.87
C ILE A 107 -25.16 -1.00 -14.29
N ILE A 108 -23.85 -1.17 -14.53
CA ILE A 108 -23.27 -1.06 -15.87
C ILE A 108 -23.94 -2.06 -16.83
N LYS A 109 -24.16 -3.29 -16.38
CA LYS A 109 -24.82 -4.32 -17.19
C LYS A 109 -26.25 -3.98 -17.59
N LEU A 110 -26.98 -3.26 -16.73
CA LEU A 110 -28.34 -2.81 -17.03
C LEU A 110 -28.38 -1.70 -18.10
N GLN A 111 -27.28 -0.97 -18.27
CA GLN A 111 -27.18 0.14 -19.21
C GLN A 111 -26.50 -0.21 -20.52
N GLY A 112 -25.82 -1.36 -20.59
CA GLY A 112 -25.10 -1.76 -21.81
C GLY A 112 -24.22 -3.00 -21.64
N THR A 113 -23.10 -3.01 -22.34
CA THR A 113 -22.11 -4.09 -22.27
C THR A 113 -21.26 -3.94 -21.03
N ALA A 114 -21.24 -4.95 -20.16
CA ALA A 114 -20.36 -5.01 -18.98
C ALA A 114 -19.53 -6.30 -19.01
N TYR A 115 -18.28 -6.20 -18.64
CA TYR A 115 -17.37 -7.34 -18.51
C TYR A 115 -17.31 -7.81 -17.05
N LEU A 116 -18.40 -8.41 -16.56
CA LEU A 116 -18.60 -8.76 -15.14
C LEU A 116 -17.42 -9.54 -14.54
N THR A 117 -16.83 -10.49 -15.29
CA THR A 117 -15.70 -11.28 -14.77
C THR A 117 -14.50 -10.40 -14.45
N VAL A 118 -14.16 -9.47 -15.35
CA VAL A 118 -13.03 -8.53 -15.16
C VAL A 118 -13.32 -7.59 -13.98
N ASP A 119 -14.53 -7.08 -13.90
CA ASP A 119 -14.93 -6.13 -12.86
C ASP A 119 -14.91 -6.76 -11.47
N TYR A 120 -15.44 -7.99 -11.31
CA TYR A 120 -15.39 -8.68 -10.01
C TYR A 120 -13.98 -9.08 -9.60
N ILE A 121 -13.13 -9.48 -10.54
CA ILE A 121 -11.71 -9.73 -10.27
C ILE A 121 -11.02 -8.42 -9.83
N SER A 122 -11.32 -7.31 -10.48
CA SER A 122 -10.76 -6.00 -10.10
C SER A 122 -11.19 -5.57 -8.70
N ILE A 123 -12.45 -5.80 -8.31
CA ILE A 123 -12.94 -5.54 -6.95
C ILE A 123 -12.21 -6.42 -5.92
N LEU A 124 -12.01 -7.71 -6.25
CA LEU A 124 -11.25 -8.62 -5.39
C LEU A 124 -9.80 -8.15 -5.21
N MET A 125 -9.13 -7.77 -6.31
CA MET A 125 -7.75 -7.27 -6.26
C MET A 125 -7.64 -5.96 -5.48
N PHE A 126 -8.62 -5.06 -5.63
CA PHE A 126 -8.71 -3.83 -4.85
C PHE A 126 -8.87 -4.11 -3.35
N PHE A 127 -9.69 -5.10 -2.97
CA PHE A 127 -9.81 -5.56 -1.59
C PHE A 127 -8.49 -6.13 -1.05
N LEU A 128 -7.82 -7.01 -1.82
CA LEU A 128 -6.54 -7.60 -1.41
C LEU A 128 -5.46 -6.54 -1.24
N LEU A 129 -5.41 -5.55 -2.14
CA LEU A 129 -4.52 -4.40 -2.01
C LEU A 129 -4.77 -3.64 -0.71
N GLY A 130 -6.04 -3.41 -0.38
CA GLY A 130 -6.43 -2.80 0.90
C GLY A 130 -5.96 -3.59 2.11
N CYS A 131 -6.03 -4.93 2.06
CA CYS A 131 -5.51 -5.81 3.10
C CYS A 131 -3.99 -5.69 3.27
N VAL A 132 -3.23 -5.63 2.17
CA VAL A 132 -1.77 -5.41 2.20
C VAL A 132 -1.44 -4.06 2.80
N PHE A 133 -2.12 -3.00 2.37
CA PHE A 133 -1.93 -1.65 2.90
C PHE A 133 -2.26 -1.58 4.40
N ALA A 134 -3.33 -2.24 4.85
CA ALA A 134 -3.65 -2.33 6.27
C ALA A 134 -2.54 -3.02 7.08
N ALA A 135 -1.92 -4.09 6.55
CA ALA A 135 -0.81 -4.78 7.21
C ALA A 135 0.43 -3.88 7.34
N ILE A 136 0.81 -3.16 6.27
CA ILE A 136 1.93 -2.20 6.28
C ILE A 136 1.67 -1.07 7.28
N GLY A 137 0.47 -0.48 7.25
CA GLY A 137 0.11 0.59 8.17
C GLY A 137 0.09 0.15 9.63
N MET A 138 -0.38 -1.07 9.90
CA MET A 138 -0.35 -1.66 11.24
C MET A 138 1.09 -1.88 11.74
N LEU A 139 1.99 -2.34 10.86
CA LEU A 139 3.40 -2.51 11.18
C LEU A 139 4.05 -1.17 11.56
N LEU A 140 3.82 -0.12 10.78
CA LEU A 140 4.34 1.22 11.09
C LEU A 140 3.76 1.80 12.39
N SER A 141 2.46 1.57 12.63
CA SER A 141 1.82 1.95 13.89
C SER A 141 2.44 1.23 15.10
N ALA A 142 2.93 0.00 14.92
CA ALA A 142 3.61 -0.75 15.97
C ALA A 142 5.03 -0.27 16.25
N LEU A 143 5.70 0.39 15.30
CA LEU A 143 7.07 0.89 15.45
C LEU A 143 7.14 2.27 16.13
N THR A 144 6.03 2.99 16.24
CA THR A 144 5.99 4.38 16.73
C THR A 144 5.03 4.53 17.92
N GLU A 145 5.32 5.48 18.82
CA GLU A 145 4.44 5.86 19.92
C GLU A 145 3.52 7.04 19.54
N SER A 146 3.86 7.75 18.47
CA SER A 146 3.10 8.90 17.99
C SER A 146 2.18 8.51 16.81
N GLN A 147 0.88 8.71 16.99
CA GLN A 147 -0.11 8.49 15.94
C GLN A 147 0.19 9.30 14.66
N ILE A 148 0.68 10.55 14.84
CA ILE A 148 0.99 11.45 13.73
C ILE A 148 2.18 10.92 12.93
N ILE A 149 3.23 10.44 13.59
CA ILE A 149 4.41 9.87 12.93
C ILE A 149 4.02 8.57 12.20
N ALA A 150 3.18 7.73 12.80
CA ALA A 150 2.65 6.53 12.17
C ALA A 150 1.86 6.86 10.89
N TYR A 151 0.99 7.90 10.96
CA TYR A 151 0.22 8.35 9.81
C TYR A 151 1.13 8.87 8.68
N ILE A 152 2.02 9.81 8.99
CA ILE A 152 2.93 10.41 7.98
C ILE A 152 3.82 9.35 7.34
N GLY A 153 4.36 8.42 8.14
CA GLY A 153 5.20 7.33 7.64
C GLY A 153 4.44 6.40 6.70
N THR A 154 3.23 5.98 7.09
CA THR A 154 2.39 5.11 6.25
C THR A 154 1.94 5.81 4.98
N PHE A 155 1.48 7.05 5.10
CA PHE A 155 1.08 7.88 3.97
C PHE A 155 2.24 8.10 3.00
N GLY A 156 3.44 8.40 3.51
CA GLY A 156 4.64 8.57 2.69
C GLY A 156 5.01 7.32 1.89
N ILE A 157 4.96 6.14 2.52
CA ILE A 157 5.21 4.87 1.82
C ILE A 157 4.17 4.63 0.72
N PHE A 158 2.88 4.83 1.01
CA PHE A 158 1.82 4.62 0.03
C PHE A 158 1.89 5.63 -1.11
N LEU A 159 2.26 6.88 -0.83
CA LEU A 159 2.44 7.91 -1.83
C LEU A 159 3.60 7.55 -2.77
N ILE A 160 4.72 7.06 -2.24
CA ILE A 160 5.85 6.59 -3.04
C ILE A 160 5.42 5.41 -3.92
N LEU A 161 4.69 4.44 -3.37
CA LEU A 161 4.19 3.30 -4.14
C LEU A 161 3.22 3.72 -5.25
N TYR A 162 2.36 4.70 -4.98
CA TYR A 162 1.41 5.22 -5.97
C TYR A 162 2.08 6.02 -7.08
N LEU A 163 3.10 6.80 -6.73
CA LEU A 163 3.86 7.60 -7.70
C LEU A 163 4.99 6.81 -8.38
N TRP A 164 5.11 5.51 -8.06
CA TRP A 164 6.23 4.69 -8.51
C TRP A 164 6.43 4.73 -10.01
N ASP A 165 5.35 4.53 -10.78
CA ASP A 165 5.39 4.57 -12.25
C ASP A 165 5.76 5.96 -12.77
N GLY A 166 5.25 7.01 -12.13
CA GLY A 166 5.62 8.39 -12.43
C GLY A 166 7.11 8.68 -12.13
N ILE A 167 7.63 8.14 -11.03
CA ILE A 167 9.04 8.27 -10.67
C ILE A 167 9.91 7.52 -11.69
N LEU A 168 9.52 6.30 -12.06
CA LEU A 168 10.24 5.52 -13.06
C LEU A 168 10.26 6.21 -14.43
N SER A 169 9.16 6.84 -14.83
CA SER A 169 9.07 7.56 -16.10
C SER A 169 9.99 8.79 -16.21
N LEU A 170 10.50 9.31 -15.07
CA LEU A 170 11.49 10.37 -15.04
C LEU A 170 12.89 9.89 -15.43
N PHE A 171 13.14 8.58 -15.36
CA PHE A 171 14.42 8.00 -15.76
C PHE A 171 14.36 7.64 -17.25
N PRO A 172 15.37 8.04 -18.06
CA PRO A 172 15.42 7.63 -19.45
C PRO A 172 15.50 6.11 -19.56
N ASN A 173 14.78 5.51 -20.51
CA ASN A 173 14.77 4.06 -20.76
C ASN A 173 16.08 3.61 -21.42
N THR A 174 17.20 3.78 -20.72
CA THR A 174 18.52 3.36 -21.15
C THR A 174 19.10 2.37 -20.14
N ALA A 175 19.87 1.41 -20.61
CA ALA A 175 20.56 0.43 -19.75
C ALA A 175 21.40 1.12 -18.65
N MET A 176 21.99 2.28 -18.96
CA MET A 176 22.73 3.10 -18.00
C MET A 176 21.87 3.61 -16.84
N SER A 177 20.65 4.06 -17.10
CA SER A 177 19.76 4.54 -16.03
C SER A 177 19.30 3.41 -15.11
N GLY A 178 19.04 2.22 -15.65
CA GLY A 178 18.75 1.02 -14.88
C GLY A 178 19.89 0.63 -13.94
N LEU A 179 21.12 0.67 -14.45
CA LEU A 179 22.32 0.41 -13.66
C LEU A 179 22.48 1.41 -12.52
N VAL A 180 22.35 2.72 -12.81
CA VAL A 180 22.45 3.79 -11.79
C VAL A 180 21.38 3.61 -10.71
N PHE A 181 20.15 3.26 -11.07
CA PHE A 181 19.05 3.03 -10.13
C PHE A 181 19.34 1.83 -9.20
N ILE A 182 19.84 0.71 -9.73
CA ILE A 182 20.22 -0.46 -8.92
C ILE A 182 21.38 -0.14 -8.00
N ILE A 183 22.39 0.58 -8.47
CA ILE A 183 23.53 1.02 -7.62
C ILE A 183 23.01 1.88 -6.46
N LEU A 184 22.08 2.80 -6.73
CA LEU A 184 21.51 3.67 -5.71
C LEU A 184 20.74 2.86 -4.65
N LEU A 185 19.98 1.85 -5.05
CA LEU A 185 19.29 0.95 -4.12
C LEU A 185 20.27 0.14 -3.26
N ILE A 186 21.38 -0.35 -3.85
CA ILE A 186 22.42 -1.08 -3.12
C ILE A 186 23.09 -0.16 -2.10
N LEU A 187 23.39 1.08 -2.47
CA LEU A 187 23.99 2.07 -1.55
C LEU A 187 23.04 2.43 -0.40
N LEU A 188 21.75 2.58 -0.67
CA LEU A 188 20.74 2.80 0.38
C LEU A 188 20.65 1.60 1.32
N ALA A 189 20.64 0.38 0.81
CA ALA A 189 20.66 -0.83 1.61
C ALA A 189 21.93 -0.93 2.46
N ALA A 190 23.10 -0.64 1.88
CA ALA A 190 24.37 -0.63 2.60
C ALA A 190 24.39 0.45 3.70
N PHE A 191 23.86 1.64 3.43
CA PHE A 191 23.68 2.71 4.43
C PHE A 191 22.77 2.28 5.57
N TYR A 192 21.64 1.62 5.27
CA TYR A 192 20.74 1.09 6.26
C TYR A 192 21.40 0.02 7.15
N ILE A 193 22.14 -0.91 6.55
CA ILE A 193 22.91 -1.95 7.26
C ILE A 193 23.98 -1.30 8.16
N TRP A 194 24.64 -0.27 7.67
CA TRP A 194 25.60 0.49 8.49
C TRP A 194 24.96 1.11 9.73
N ARG A 195 23.78 1.72 9.55
CA ARG A 195 23.03 2.31 10.68
C ARG A 195 22.58 1.27 11.71
N MET A 196 22.21 0.07 11.25
CA MET A 196 21.73 -1.00 12.13
C MET A 196 22.88 -1.72 12.87
N THR A 197 23.99 -1.99 12.18
CA THR A 197 25.09 -2.80 12.72
C THR A 197 26.23 -1.97 13.33
N ASN A 198 26.26 -0.65 13.10
CA ASN A 198 27.33 0.26 13.50
C ASN A 198 28.73 -0.22 13.01
N SER A 199 28.80 -1.17 12.09
CA SER A 199 30.06 -1.72 11.54
C SER A 199 30.22 -1.29 10.06
N PHE A 200 31.18 -0.42 9.82
CA PHE A 200 31.51 0.07 8.48
C PHE A 200 32.01 -1.04 7.57
N SER A 201 32.71 -2.04 8.13
CA SER A 201 33.28 -3.15 7.35
C SER A 201 32.21 -4.05 6.72
N ILE A 202 31.11 -4.35 7.45
CA ILE A 202 30.03 -5.22 6.94
C ILE A 202 29.22 -4.45 5.88
N ALA A 203 28.86 -3.21 6.14
CA ALA A 203 28.12 -2.39 5.21
C ALA A 203 28.91 -2.10 3.92
N GLY A 204 30.20 -1.79 4.05
CA GLY A 204 31.11 -1.60 2.93
C GLY A 204 31.28 -2.86 2.10
N GLY A 205 31.44 -4.03 2.75
CA GLY A 205 31.52 -5.32 2.06
C GLY A 205 30.28 -5.64 1.24
N VAL A 206 29.08 -5.49 1.83
CA VAL A 206 27.81 -5.71 1.13
C VAL A 206 27.64 -4.71 -0.02
N GLY A 207 27.97 -3.44 0.20
CA GLY A 207 27.90 -2.41 -0.84
C GLY A 207 28.84 -2.70 -2.02
N CYS A 208 30.12 -2.99 -1.75
CA CYS A 208 31.11 -3.30 -2.80
C CYS A 208 30.75 -4.55 -3.60
N VAL A 209 30.36 -5.64 -2.92
CA VAL A 209 29.95 -6.88 -3.61
C VAL A 209 28.67 -6.64 -4.43
N GLY A 210 27.69 -5.94 -3.89
CA GLY A 210 26.45 -5.63 -4.60
C GLY A 210 26.70 -4.79 -5.86
N VAL A 211 27.51 -3.74 -5.77
CA VAL A 211 27.88 -2.91 -6.92
C VAL A 211 28.68 -3.70 -7.96
N ALA A 212 29.64 -4.53 -7.54
CA ALA A 212 30.42 -5.37 -8.44
C ALA A 212 29.53 -6.37 -9.21
N VAL A 213 28.55 -6.99 -8.52
CA VAL A 213 27.56 -7.89 -9.15
C VAL A 213 26.67 -7.11 -10.12
N ALA A 214 26.17 -5.93 -9.76
CA ALA A 214 25.36 -5.10 -10.64
C ALA A 214 26.11 -4.74 -11.94
N ILE A 215 27.38 -4.33 -11.84
CA ILE A 215 28.22 -4.02 -13.00
C ILE A 215 28.47 -5.29 -13.84
N ALA A 216 28.76 -6.42 -13.21
CA ALA A 216 29.00 -7.69 -13.92
C ALA A 216 27.72 -8.13 -14.70
N VAL A 217 26.54 -8.01 -14.09
CA VAL A 217 25.26 -8.31 -14.75
C VAL A 217 25.00 -7.36 -15.92
N TYR A 218 25.35 -6.07 -15.79
CA TYR A 218 25.25 -5.09 -16.86
C TYR A 218 26.03 -5.53 -18.11
N PHE A 219 27.29 -5.94 -17.95
CA PHE A 219 28.11 -6.40 -19.08
C PHE A 219 27.69 -7.75 -19.67
N LEU A 220 27.02 -8.61 -18.87
CA LEU A 220 26.57 -9.92 -19.34
C LEU A 220 25.19 -9.88 -20.01
N LYS A 221 24.29 -9.01 -19.54
CA LYS A 221 22.90 -8.89 -20.03
C LYS A 221 22.40 -7.46 -19.94
N GLU A 222 22.83 -6.62 -20.86
CA GLU A 222 22.41 -5.21 -20.98
C GLU A 222 20.87 -5.05 -21.12
N THR A 223 20.24 -5.98 -21.82
CA THR A 223 18.79 -6.03 -22.03
C THR A 223 17.96 -6.15 -20.74
N LEU A 224 18.51 -6.72 -19.66
CA LEU A 224 17.82 -6.78 -18.38
C LEU A 224 17.66 -5.40 -17.74
N TYR A 225 18.59 -4.49 -17.99
CA TYR A 225 18.53 -3.13 -17.45
C TYR A 225 17.65 -2.21 -18.28
N GLU A 226 17.53 -2.44 -19.59
CA GLU A 226 16.59 -1.74 -20.47
C GLU A 226 15.14 -2.09 -20.13
N ASN A 227 14.87 -3.37 -19.83
CA ASN A 227 13.53 -3.85 -19.55
C ASN A 227 13.03 -3.48 -18.13
N LEU A 228 13.90 -3.05 -17.21
CA LEU A 228 13.51 -2.65 -15.85
C LEU A 228 12.46 -1.54 -15.81
N PHE A 229 12.45 -0.66 -16.80
CA PHE A 229 11.52 0.47 -16.88
C PHE A 229 10.39 0.25 -17.91
N THR A 230 10.49 -0.79 -18.76
CA THR A 230 9.51 -1.07 -19.82
C THR A 230 8.53 -2.18 -19.47
N GLU A 231 8.89 -3.13 -18.59
CA GLU A 231 8.00 -4.23 -18.15
C GLU A 231 7.07 -3.86 -16.99
N SER A 232 7.11 -2.62 -16.49
CA SER A 232 6.20 -2.12 -15.43
C SER A 232 4.84 -1.64 -15.96
N LEU A 233 4.54 -1.84 -17.21
CA LEU A 233 3.23 -1.63 -17.87
C LEU A 233 2.57 -3.00 -18.06
#